data_3b5bfdec2fdc0533611c124046991618
#
_entry.id   3b5bfdec2fdc0533611c124046991618
#
_cell.length_a   1.000
_cell.length_b   1.000
_cell.length_c   1.000
_cell.angle_alpha   90.00
_cell.angle_beta   90.00
_cell.angle_gamma   90.00
#
_symmetry.space_group_name_H-M   'P 1'
#
loop_
_entity.id
_entity.type
_entity.pdbx_description
1 polymer ?
#
loop_
_entity_poly.entity_id
_entity_poly.type
_entity_poly.pdbx_seq_one_letter_code
_entity_poly.pdbx_strand_id
1 'polypeptide(L)'
;MNYPIISVVTVSYNTVATIEQTILSVINQTYPNIEYIIIDGGSTDGTIEIIKKYENRIHFWISEPDNGIYDAMNKGIDKATGQWINFMNAGDCFHDNKVLESLFGENNYDNCIAIYGNTNLVKNGLFVGRFLNNPFWKVRYPFRTGQGFCHQSLFTK
;
A
#
# COMPACT_ATOMS: atom_id res chain seq x y z
N MET A 1 19.99 6.85 -13.40
CA MET A 1 19.53 6.05 -12.24
C MET A 1 18.36 5.22 -12.74
N ASN A 2 18.37 3.93 -12.51
CA ASN A 2 17.24 3.07 -12.88
C ASN A 2 16.30 2.99 -11.68
N TYR A 3 15.21 3.74 -11.71
CA TYR A 3 14.19 3.72 -10.66
C TYR A 3 13.28 2.51 -10.87
N PRO A 4 13.25 1.51 -9.96
CA PRO A 4 12.33 0.38 -10.12
C PRO A 4 10.87 0.83 -10.12
N ILE A 5 10.01 0.12 -10.84
CA ILE A 5 8.56 0.36 -10.76
C ILE A 5 8.04 -0.22 -9.46
N ILE A 6 7.30 0.59 -8.71
CA ILE A 6 6.66 0.20 -7.47
C ILE A 6 5.15 0.12 -7.69
N SER A 7 4.59 -1.09 -7.67
CA SER A 7 3.14 -1.28 -7.70
C SER A 7 2.58 -1.07 -6.29
N VAL A 8 1.78 -0.03 -6.14
CA VAL A 8 1.01 0.23 -4.92
C VAL A 8 -0.42 -0.23 -5.16
N VAL A 9 -0.88 -1.22 -4.39
CA VAL A 9 -2.21 -1.80 -4.51
C VAL A 9 -3.07 -1.33 -3.34
N THR A 10 -4.16 -0.64 -3.64
CA THR A 10 -5.20 -0.28 -2.66
C THR A 10 -6.40 -1.20 -2.84
N VAL A 11 -6.83 -1.84 -1.76
CA VAL A 11 -8.10 -2.57 -1.71
C VAL A 11 -9.11 -1.77 -0.92
N SER A 12 -10.35 -1.70 -1.41
CA SER A 12 -11.44 -0.90 -0.81
C SER A 12 -12.77 -1.63 -0.84
N TYR A 13 -13.60 -1.39 0.18
CA TYR A 13 -15.00 -1.78 0.21
C TYR A 13 -15.76 -0.88 1.19
N ASN A 14 -16.67 -0.05 0.67
CA ASN A 14 -17.46 0.93 1.44
C ASN A 14 -16.58 1.80 2.36
N THR A 15 -15.64 2.52 1.75
CA THR A 15 -14.62 3.33 2.45
C THR A 15 -14.67 4.81 2.07
N VAL A 16 -15.84 5.34 1.73
CA VAL A 16 -16.03 6.74 1.29
C VAL A 16 -15.39 7.77 2.21
N ALA A 17 -15.37 7.51 3.53
CA ALA A 17 -14.79 8.42 4.51
C ALA A 17 -13.25 8.47 4.51
N THR A 18 -12.57 7.49 3.93
CA THR A 18 -11.10 7.33 4.09
C THR A 18 -10.35 7.13 2.79
N ILE A 19 -11.00 6.63 1.74
CA ILE A 19 -10.34 6.28 0.47
C ILE A 19 -9.62 7.48 -0.18
N GLU A 20 -10.18 8.69 -0.10
CA GLU A 20 -9.59 9.89 -0.71
C GLU A 20 -8.21 10.20 -0.10
N GLN A 21 -8.09 10.09 1.23
CA GLN A 21 -6.82 10.31 1.91
C GLN A 21 -5.77 9.29 1.49
N THR A 22 -6.15 8.02 1.33
CA THR A 22 -5.26 6.96 0.83
C THR A 22 -4.78 7.29 -0.58
N ILE A 23 -5.72 7.59 -1.50
CA ILE A 23 -5.38 7.94 -2.89
C ILE A 23 -4.38 9.10 -2.92
N LEU A 24 -4.68 10.19 -2.21
CA LEU A 24 -3.83 11.38 -2.17
C LEU A 24 -2.44 11.06 -1.62
N SER A 25 -2.32 10.16 -0.62
CA SER A 25 -1.03 9.77 -0.06
C SER A 25 -0.14 9.04 -1.06
N VAL A 26 -0.73 8.30 -2.02
CA VAL A 26 -0.01 7.59 -3.07
C VAL A 26 0.34 8.50 -4.24
N ILE A 27 -0.65 9.21 -4.80
CA ILE A 27 -0.45 10.01 -6.01
C ILE A 27 0.42 11.25 -5.79
N ASN A 28 0.61 11.70 -4.54
CA ASN A 28 1.47 12.82 -4.17
C ASN A 28 2.89 12.41 -3.77
N GLN A 29 3.25 11.12 -3.87
CA GLN A 29 4.64 10.71 -3.68
C GLN A 29 5.54 11.37 -4.72
N THR A 30 6.75 11.79 -4.30
CA THR A 30 7.73 12.42 -5.20
C THR A 30 8.48 11.42 -6.07
N TYR A 31 8.37 10.14 -5.76
CA TYR A 31 8.99 9.05 -6.53
C TYR A 31 8.34 8.91 -7.92
N PRO A 32 9.13 8.87 -9.02
CA PRO A 32 8.57 9.00 -10.37
C PRO A 32 7.91 7.73 -10.93
N ASN A 33 8.30 6.53 -10.47
CA ASN A 33 7.90 5.26 -11.08
C ASN A 33 6.94 4.48 -10.17
N ILE A 34 5.73 5.01 -10.00
CA ILE A 34 4.65 4.36 -9.25
C ILE A 34 3.61 3.83 -10.22
N GLU A 35 3.27 2.56 -10.11
CA GLU A 35 2.11 1.94 -10.70
C GLU A 35 1.02 1.83 -9.64
N TYR A 36 0.00 2.70 -9.72
CA TYR A 36 -1.07 2.72 -8.73
C TYR A 36 -2.27 1.91 -9.20
N ILE A 37 -2.67 0.93 -8.40
CA ILE A 37 -3.76 -0.02 -8.69
C ILE A 37 -4.79 0.05 -7.57
N ILE A 38 -6.09 0.13 -7.93
CA ILE A 38 -7.19 0.07 -6.95
C ILE A 38 -8.14 -1.07 -7.31
N ILE A 39 -8.39 -1.93 -6.34
CA ILE A 39 -9.38 -3.00 -6.42
C ILE A 39 -10.48 -2.70 -5.41
N ASP A 40 -11.67 -2.42 -5.91
CA ASP A 40 -12.85 -2.14 -5.09
C ASP A 40 -13.80 -3.33 -5.11
N GLY A 41 -14.26 -3.75 -3.95
CA GLY A 41 -15.11 -4.93 -3.74
C GLY A 41 -16.60 -4.73 -4.06
N GLY A 42 -16.94 -3.77 -4.94
CA GLY A 42 -18.31 -3.44 -5.29
C GLY A 42 -18.97 -2.48 -4.28
N SER A 43 -18.28 -1.41 -3.94
CA SER A 43 -18.79 -0.37 -3.01
C SER A 43 -20.06 0.30 -3.51
N THR A 44 -20.92 0.71 -2.56
CA THR A 44 -22.21 1.36 -2.83
C THR A 44 -22.40 2.65 -2.02
N ASP A 45 -21.38 3.09 -1.28
CA ASP A 45 -21.43 4.20 -0.33
C ASP A 45 -20.92 5.55 -0.88
N GLY A 46 -20.49 5.60 -2.16
CA GLY A 46 -19.84 6.77 -2.77
C GLY A 46 -18.32 6.62 -2.92
N THR A 47 -17.74 5.49 -2.54
CA THR A 47 -16.31 5.19 -2.73
C THR A 47 -15.90 5.27 -4.20
N ILE A 48 -16.73 4.73 -5.11
CA ILE A 48 -16.45 4.68 -6.55
C ILE A 48 -16.36 6.09 -7.16
N GLU A 49 -17.23 7.01 -6.74
CA GLU A 49 -17.23 8.38 -7.19
C GLU A 49 -15.92 9.10 -6.84
N ILE A 50 -15.37 8.79 -5.66
CA ILE A 50 -14.06 9.33 -5.25
C ILE A 50 -12.93 8.71 -6.10
N ILE A 51 -12.94 7.40 -6.35
CA ILE A 51 -11.94 6.75 -7.22
C ILE A 51 -11.96 7.40 -8.62
N LYS A 52 -13.13 7.57 -9.22
CA LYS A 52 -13.31 8.22 -10.53
C LYS A 52 -12.76 9.65 -10.59
N LYS A 53 -12.86 10.41 -9.50
CA LYS A 53 -12.30 11.77 -9.42
C LYS A 53 -10.80 11.81 -9.68
N TYR A 54 -10.08 10.72 -9.37
CA TYR A 54 -8.63 10.60 -9.52
C TYR A 54 -8.20 9.59 -10.58
N GLU A 55 -9.11 9.08 -11.42
CA GLU A 55 -8.82 7.99 -12.37
C GLU A 55 -7.67 8.29 -13.33
N ASN A 56 -7.45 9.54 -13.70
CA ASN A 56 -6.36 9.98 -14.55
C ASN A 56 -4.95 9.87 -13.89
N ARG A 57 -4.90 9.58 -12.60
CA ARG A 57 -3.68 9.37 -11.80
C ARG A 57 -3.54 7.93 -11.29
N ILE A 58 -4.48 7.05 -11.66
CA ILE A 58 -4.53 5.64 -11.30
C ILE A 58 -4.25 4.83 -12.55
N HIS A 59 -3.28 3.90 -12.50
CA HIS A 59 -2.90 3.08 -13.67
C HIS A 59 -3.97 2.05 -14.03
N PHE A 60 -4.58 1.46 -13.00
CA PHE A 60 -5.67 0.50 -13.17
C PHE A 60 -6.61 0.58 -11.97
N TRP A 61 -7.90 0.53 -12.22
CA TRP A 61 -8.88 0.30 -11.18
C TRP A 61 -10.07 -0.50 -11.70
N ILE A 62 -10.70 -1.26 -10.81
CA ILE A 62 -11.91 -2.02 -11.06
C ILE A 62 -12.76 -2.03 -9.80
N SER A 63 -14.10 -2.02 -9.98
CA SER A 63 -15.07 -2.24 -8.93
C SER A 63 -15.96 -3.41 -9.30
N GLU A 64 -15.85 -4.49 -8.54
CA GLU A 64 -16.63 -5.69 -8.72
C GLU A 64 -16.72 -6.46 -7.39
N PRO A 65 -17.78 -7.24 -7.15
CA PRO A 65 -17.85 -8.08 -5.97
C PRO A 65 -16.64 -9.01 -5.83
N ASP A 66 -16.16 -9.17 -4.60
CA ASP A 66 -15.07 -10.08 -4.24
C ASP A 66 -15.47 -11.01 -3.08
N ASN A 67 -14.60 -11.99 -2.81
CA ASN A 67 -14.73 -12.92 -1.67
C ASN A 67 -13.95 -12.44 -0.44
N GLY A 68 -13.76 -11.14 -0.28
CA GLY A 68 -13.09 -10.49 0.82
C GLY A 68 -11.69 -9.95 0.47
N ILE A 69 -11.07 -9.31 1.43
CA ILE A 69 -9.83 -8.52 1.27
C ILE A 69 -8.69 -9.28 0.55
N TYR A 70 -8.53 -10.57 0.82
CA TYR A 70 -7.46 -11.37 0.20
C TYR A 70 -7.73 -11.69 -1.27
N ASP A 71 -9.01 -11.83 -1.65
CA ASP A 71 -9.40 -11.99 -3.06
C ASP A 71 -9.09 -10.68 -3.83
N ALA A 72 -9.45 -9.54 -3.26
CA ALA A 72 -9.10 -8.23 -3.83
C ALA A 72 -7.58 -8.03 -3.93
N MET A 73 -6.81 -8.41 -2.90
CA MET A 73 -5.34 -8.36 -2.95
C MET A 73 -4.77 -9.24 -4.06
N ASN A 74 -5.29 -10.48 -4.24
CA ASN A 74 -4.85 -11.36 -5.32
C ASN A 74 -5.13 -10.76 -6.70
N LYS A 75 -6.33 -10.18 -6.91
CA LYS A 75 -6.64 -9.45 -8.15
C LYS A 75 -5.66 -8.30 -8.39
N GLY A 76 -5.25 -7.61 -7.32
CA GLY A 76 -4.24 -6.55 -7.40
C GLY A 76 -2.85 -7.08 -7.79
N ILE A 77 -2.43 -8.23 -7.25
CA ILE A 77 -1.18 -8.91 -7.65
C ILE A 77 -1.20 -9.26 -9.13
N ASP A 78 -2.31 -9.81 -9.63
CA ASP A 78 -2.45 -10.19 -11.05
C ASP A 78 -2.35 -9.00 -12.02
N LYS A 79 -2.56 -7.78 -11.54
CA LYS A 79 -2.45 -6.54 -12.32
C LYS A 79 -1.12 -5.82 -12.14
N ALA A 80 -0.38 -6.12 -11.06
CA ALA A 80 0.89 -5.48 -10.78
C ALA A 80 1.98 -5.91 -11.77
N THR A 81 2.73 -4.93 -12.29
CA THR A 81 3.85 -5.16 -13.21
C THR A 81 5.18 -4.65 -12.65
N GLY A 82 5.16 -3.99 -11.49
CA GLY A 82 6.33 -3.44 -10.83
C GLY A 82 7.28 -4.50 -10.28
N GLN A 83 8.54 -4.10 -10.09
CA GLN A 83 9.55 -4.95 -9.44
C GLN A 83 9.29 -5.11 -7.94
N TRP A 84 8.53 -4.19 -7.36
CA TRP A 84 8.15 -4.21 -5.96
C TRP A 84 6.65 -3.97 -5.83
N ILE A 85 6.01 -4.66 -4.90
CA ILE A 85 4.60 -4.49 -4.57
C ILE A 85 4.43 -4.05 -3.12
N ASN A 86 3.53 -3.12 -2.88
CA ASN A 86 3.08 -2.70 -1.55
C ASN A 86 1.55 -2.67 -1.51
N PHE A 87 0.98 -3.14 -0.39
CA PHE A 87 -0.45 -3.05 -0.14
C PHE A 87 -0.74 -1.88 0.79
N MET A 88 -1.43 -0.88 0.27
CA MET A 88 -1.92 0.29 1.00
C MET A 88 -3.44 0.24 1.04
N ASN A 89 -4.01 -0.40 2.05
CA ASN A 89 -5.47 -0.57 2.15
C ASN A 89 -6.16 0.79 2.34
N ALA A 90 -7.42 0.89 1.92
CA ALA A 90 -8.21 2.10 2.14
C ALA A 90 -8.33 2.44 3.63
N GLY A 91 -7.92 3.65 4.00
CA GLY A 91 -7.77 4.11 5.38
C GLY A 91 -6.33 4.19 5.87
N ASP A 92 -5.38 3.54 5.19
CA ASP A 92 -3.95 3.65 5.45
C ASP A 92 -3.31 4.67 4.51
N CYS A 93 -2.19 5.27 4.93
CA CYS A 93 -1.50 6.30 4.17
C CYS A 93 0.02 6.18 4.33
N PHE A 94 0.76 6.56 3.31
CA PHE A 94 2.18 6.87 3.49
C PHE A 94 2.35 8.03 4.48
N HIS A 95 3.39 7.96 5.31
CA HIS A 95 3.64 8.95 6.35
C HIS A 95 3.83 10.38 5.80
N ASP A 96 4.51 10.48 4.67
CA ASP A 96 4.71 11.73 3.91
C ASP A 96 4.88 11.45 2.41
N ASN A 97 5.10 12.50 1.62
CA ASN A 97 5.23 12.38 0.17
C ASN A 97 6.62 11.92 -0.32
N LYS A 98 7.58 11.67 0.57
CA LYS A 98 8.95 11.25 0.24
C LYS A 98 9.28 9.81 0.61
N VAL A 99 8.31 9.06 1.14
CA VAL A 99 8.55 7.68 1.62
C VAL A 99 9.15 6.82 0.52
N LEU A 100 8.55 6.79 -0.66
CA LEU A 100 9.05 5.96 -1.77
C LEU A 100 10.38 6.47 -2.33
N GLU A 101 10.56 7.78 -2.42
CA GLU A 101 11.84 8.37 -2.84
C GLU A 101 12.95 8.05 -1.84
N SER A 102 12.69 8.16 -0.54
CA SER A 102 13.65 7.83 0.51
C SER A 102 14.04 6.36 0.52
N LEU A 103 13.11 5.46 0.16
CA LEU A 103 13.38 4.03 0.06
C LEU A 103 14.12 3.69 -1.24
N PHE A 104 13.61 4.10 -2.39
CA PHE A 104 14.02 3.60 -3.70
C PHE A 104 14.81 4.62 -4.55
N GLY A 105 14.95 5.86 -4.11
CA GLY A 105 15.59 6.92 -4.88
C GLY A 105 17.07 6.70 -5.12
N GLU A 106 17.82 6.34 -4.09
CA GLU A 106 19.28 6.14 -4.15
C GLU A 106 19.74 4.74 -3.70
N ASN A 107 18.84 3.95 -3.15
CA ASN A 107 19.18 2.64 -2.59
C ASN A 107 19.02 1.53 -3.62
N ASN A 108 19.97 0.59 -3.59
CA ASN A 108 19.91 -0.64 -4.37
C ASN A 108 19.53 -1.82 -3.46
N TYR A 109 18.46 -2.51 -3.84
CA TYR A 109 17.92 -3.68 -3.13
C TYR A 109 17.94 -4.95 -3.98
N ASP A 110 18.90 -5.09 -4.90
CA ASP A 110 18.97 -6.24 -5.84
C ASP A 110 19.00 -7.59 -5.11
N ASN A 111 19.67 -7.65 -3.96
CA ASN A 111 19.78 -8.85 -3.14
C ASN A 111 18.69 -8.99 -2.06
N CYS A 112 17.68 -8.09 -2.05
CA CYS A 112 16.58 -8.15 -1.13
C CYS A 112 15.34 -8.72 -1.83
N ILE A 113 14.58 -9.54 -1.10
CA ILE A 113 13.26 -10.04 -1.53
C ILE A 113 12.13 -9.29 -0.83
N ALA A 114 12.41 -8.61 0.28
CA ALA A 114 11.46 -7.82 1.02
C ALA A 114 12.15 -6.66 1.74
N ILE A 115 11.46 -5.53 1.84
CA ILE A 115 11.83 -4.34 2.62
C ILE A 115 10.64 -4.01 3.51
N TYR A 116 10.88 -3.62 4.74
CA TYR A 116 9.81 -3.22 5.65
C TYR A 116 10.21 -2.04 6.53
N GLY A 117 9.23 -1.23 6.87
CA GLY A 117 9.38 -0.06 7.72
C GLY A 117 8.55 -0.13 8.99
N ASN A 118 8.52 0.96 9.73
CA ASN A 118 7.66 1.12 10.89
C ASN A 118 6.30 1.69 10.46
N THR A 119 5.26 1.37 11.24
CA THR A 119 3.90 1.90 11.03
C THR A 119 3.46 2.71 12.24
N ASN A 120 3.00 3.93 12.01
CA ASN A 120 2.34 4.73 13.04
C ASN A 120 0.86 4.34 13.09
N LEU A 121 0.36 4.13 14.31
CA LEU A 121 -1.06 3.90 14.55
C LEU A 121 -1.72 5.24 14.89
N VAL A 122 -2.77 5.57 14.12
CA VAL A 122 -3.53 6.82 14.28
C VAL A 122 -4.99 6.47 14.51
N LYS A 123 -5.61 7.10 15.51
CA LYS A 123 -7.04 6.98 15.80
C LYS A 123 -7.66 8.38 15.91
N ASN A 124 -8.69 8.66 15.11
CA ASN A 124 -9.35 9.97 15.06
C ASN A 124 -8.35 11.12 14.81
N GLY A 125 -7.37 10.92 13.93
CA GLY A 125 -6.34 11.90 13.63
C GLY A 125 -5.24 12.06 14.68
N LEU A 126 -5.31 11.34 15.80
CA LEU A 126 -4.32 11.40 16.87
C LEU A 126 -3.39 10.18 16.83
N PHE A 127 -2.09 10.43 16.97
CA PHE A 127 -1.10 9.37 17.15
C PHE A 127 -1.38 8.62 18.45
N VAL A 128 -1.59 7.31 18.35
CA VAL A 128 -1.87 6.43 19.50
C VAL A 128 -0.77 5.41 19.76
N GLY A 129 0.14 5.21 18.81
CA GLY A 129 1.25 4.27 18.99
C GLY A 129 2.02 4.04 17.70
N ARG A 130 3.06 3.23 17.81
CA ARG A 130 3.89 2.82 16.68
C ARG A 130 4.11 1.33 16.68
N PHE A 131 3.87 0.70 15.54
CA PHE A 131 4.28 -0.67 15.30
C PHE A 131 5.73 -0.65 14.80
N LEU A 132 6.65 -1.12 15.64
CA LEU A 132 8.07 -1.24 15.30
C LEU A 132 8.31 -2.65 14.78
N ASN A 133 8.69 -2.78 13.53
CA ASN A 133 9.15 -4.05 13.00
C ASN A 133 10.54 -4.35 13.55
N ASN A 134 10.67 -5.45 14.29
CA ASN A 134 11.97 -5.90 14.77
C ASN A 134 12.81 -6.44 13.60
N PRO A 135 14.14 -6.19 13.58
CA PRO A 135 15.02 -6.79 12.58
C PRO A 135 14.86 -8.32 12.53
N PHE A 136 14.88 -8.88 11.33
CA PHE A 136 14.63 -10.31 11.06
C PHE A 136 15.48 -11.26 11.92
N TRP A 137 16.72 -10.89 12.24
CA TRP A 137 17.63 -11.70 13.07
C TRP A 137 17.21 -11.77 14.56
N LYS A 138 16.29 -10.91 15.01
CA LYS A 138 15.77 -10.94 16.39
C LYS A 138 14.48 -11.75 16.51
N VAL A 139 13.89 -12.17 15.40
CA VAL A 139 12.61 -12.90 15.39
C VAL A 139 12.87 -14.35 14.95
N ARG A 140 13.12 -15.23 15.91
CA ARG A 140 13.44 -16.64 15.65
C ARG A 140 12.30 -17.45 15.00
N TYR A 141 11.04 -16.96 15.10
CA TYR A 141 9.85 -17.56 14.48
C TYR A 141 8.75 -16.49 14.32
N PRO A 142 8.84 -15.56 13.34
CA PRO A 142 7.90 -14.43 13.23
C PRO A 142 6.44 -14.84 13.03
N PHE A 143 6.20 -15.98 12.40
CA PHE A 143 4.85 -16.45 12.09
C PHE A 143 4.20 -17.26 13.21
N ARG A 144 4.96 -17.71 14.20
CA ARG A 144 4.44 -18.59 15.28
C ARG A 144 3.88 -17.84 16.47
N THR A 145 4.20 -16.55 16.61
CA THR A 145 3.81 -15.72 17.76
C THR A 145 2.74 -14.67 17.42
N GLY A 146 2.20 -14.66 16.19
CA GLY A 146 1.27 -13.64 15.74
C GLY A 146 1.87 -12.23 15.59
N GLN A 147 3.18 -12.08 15.79
CA GLN A 147 3.92 -10.83 15.51
C GLN A 147 4.35 -10.83 14.06
N GLY A 148 3.38 -10.63 13.15
CA GLY A 148 3.64 -10.45 11.74
C GLY A 148 4.17 -9.05 11.43
N PHE A 149 4.68 -8.85 10.22
CA PHE A 149 4.94 -7.52 9.68
C PHE A 149 3.62 -6.80 9.44
N CYS A 150 3.61 -5.49 9.66
CA CYS A 150 2.51 -4.67 9.18
C CYS A 150 2.60 -4.62 7.64
N HIS A 151 1.61 -5.17 6.95
CA HIS A 151 1.66 -5.27 5.48
C HIS A 151 1.67 -3.91 4.79
N GLN A 152 1.14 -2.86 5.41
CA GLN A 152 1.17 -1.50 4.89
C GLN A 152 2.60 -0.92 4.79
N SER A 153 3.53 -1.45 5.58
CA SER A 153 4.94 -1.06 5.54
C SER A 153 5.85 -2.10 4.87
N LEU A 154 5.28 -3.13 4.26
CA LEU A 154 6.01 -4.21 3.60
C LEU A 154 6.02 -4.00 2.07
N PHE A 155 7.22 -4.04 1.49
CA PHE A 155 7.45 -4.11 0.05
C PHE A 155 8.07 -5.46 -0.27
N THR A 156 7.53 -6.17 -1.26
CA THR A 156 8.04 -7.47 -1.72
C THR A 156 8.29 -7.45 -3.22
N LYS A 157 9.26 -8.27 -3.67
CA LYS A 157 9.50 -8.56 -5.10
C LYS A 157 8.55 -9.63 -5.58
#